data_d7d3a002a383f26d7e486f7c467c7a97
#
_entry.id   d7d3a002a383f26d7e486f7c467c7a97
#
_cell.length_a   1.000
_cell.length_b   1.000
_cell.length_c   1.000
_cell.angle_alpha   90.00
_cell.angle_beta   90.00
_cell.angle_gamma   90.00
#
_symmetry.space_group_name_H-M   'P 1'
#
loop_
_entity.id
_entity.type
_entity.pdbx_description
1 polymer ?
#
loop_
_entity_poly.entity_id
_entity_poly.type
_entity_poly.pdbx_seq_one_letter_code
_entity_poly.pdbx_strand_id
1 'polypeptide(L)'
;MATELDNIFDNFDQNGIFKNKSVLQHNFQPDEILHRDEQIKQIASILAPVLRGEKTSNLFCYGKTGTGKTLSIQYVKDELLKRVKKDGGFKLRIEYLNCKLKKVADTEYRILAELIKKLGGEIPATGLPTESVYSKFIEIVDSEKQLIVLVLDEIDQTVKKISSDFLYNLTRLN
;
A
#
# COMPACT_ATOMS: atom_id res chain seq x y z
N MET A 1 -19.93 -11.17 47.03
CA MET A 1 -18.96 -12.21 46.68
C MET A 1 -18.39 -11.83 45.34
N ALA A 2 -17.13 -11.44 45.30
CA ALA A 2 -16.45 -11.35 43.99
C ALA A 2 -16.47 -12.75 43.38
N THR A 3 -16.91 -12.88 42.17
CA THR A 3 -16.97 -14.18 41.50
C THR A 3 -15.55 -14.61 41.13
N GLU A 4 -15.31 -15.91 40.93
CA GLU A 4 -13.99 -16.38 40.40
C GLU A 4 -13.62 -15.65 39.11
N LEU A 5 -14.62 -15.21 38.35
CA LEU A 5 -14.45 -14.41 37.13
C LEU A 5 -13.86 -13.02 37.42
N ASP A 6 -14.31 -12.33 38.47
CA ASP A 6 -13.79 -11.02 38.86
C ASP A 6 -12.28 -11.13 39.21
N ASN A 7 -11.92 -12.18 39.95
CA ASN A 7 -10.50 -12.44 40.26
C ASN A 7 -9.64 -12.72 39.02
N ILE A 8 -10.19 -13.40 37.99
CA ILE A 8 -9.48 -13.65 36.74
C ILE A 8 -9.27 -12.35 35.97
N PHE A 9 -10.28 -11.48 35.91
CA PHE A 9 -10.20 -10.20 35.19
C PHE A 9 -9.26 -9.22 35.91
N ASP A 10 -9.36 -9.12 37.23
CA ASP A 10 -8.49 -8.26 38.03
C ASP A 10 -7.00 -8.70 37.95
N ASN A 11 -6.73 -10.00 37.99
CA ASN A 11 -5.39 -10.54 37.81
C ASN A 11 -4.83 -10.32 36.39
N PHE A 12 -5.69 -10.30 35.36
CA PHE A 12 -5.29 -10.02 34.00
C PHE A 12 -4.82 -8.58 33.80
N ASP A 13 -5.48 -7.63 34.48
CA ASP A 13 -5.10 -6.21 34.40
C ASP A 13 -3.79 -5.90 35.20
N GLN A 14 -3.56 -6.59 36.31
CA GLN A 14 -2.41 -6.33 37.17
C GLN A 14 -1.11 -7.01 36.70
N ASN A 15 -1.18 -8.10 35.94
CA ASN A 15 -0.04 -8.92 35.53
C ASN A 15 0.32 -8.81 34.06
N GLY A 16 0.08 -7.67 33.43
CA GLY A 16 0.43 -7.43 32.04
C GLY A 16 1.96 -7.45 31.81
N ILE A 17 2.50 -8.52 31.23
CA ILE A 17 3.91 -8.63 30.81
C ILE A 17 4.29 -7.53 29.80
N PHE A 18 3.32 -7.03 29.07
CA PHE A 18 3.52 -6.03 28.02
C PHE A 18 3.13 -4.63 28.49
N LYS A 19 4.04 -3.68 28.38
CA LYS A 19 3.74 -2.25 28.60
C LYS A 19 2.76 -1.68 27.57
N ASN A 20 2.85 -2.17 26.35
CA ASN A 20 1.94 -1.77 25.27
C ASN A 20 1.74 -2.94 24.28
N LYS A 21 0.56 -3.54 24.27
CA LYS A 21 0.22 -4.65 23.38
C LYS A 21 -0.02 -4.21 21.93
N SER A 22 -0.29 -2.94 21.68
CA SER A 22 -0.52 -2.45 20.29
C SER A 22 0.72 -2.57 19.43
N VAL A 23 1.91 -2.56 20.03
CA VAL A 23 3.20 -2.75 19.31
C VAL A 23 3.30 -4.11 18.63
N LEU A 24 2.56 -5.11 19.11
CA LEU A 24 2.53 -6.46 18.55
C LEU A 24 1.52 -6.63 17.41
N GLN A 25 0.72 -5.62 17.12
CA GLN A 25 -0.23 -5.68 16.04
C GLN A 25 0.50 -5.55 14.69
N HIS A 26 0.03 -6.27 13.69
CA HIS A 26 0.63 -6.28 12.34
C HIS A 26 0.55 -4.92 11.61
N ASN A 27 -0.35 -4.04 12.04
CA ASN A 27 -0.54 -2.68 11.53
C ASN A 27 0.20 -1.61 12.35
N PHE A 28 0.97 -2.01 13.37
CA PHE A 28 1.75 -1.08 14.17
C PHE A 28 2.85 -0.44 13.32
N GLN A 29 2.90 0.87 13.32
CA GLN A 29 3.97 1.66 12.71
C GLN A 29 4.73 2.37 13.83
N PRO A 30 6.03 2.09 14.01
CA PRO A 30 6.85 2.84 14.96
C PRO A 30 7.11 4.27 14.44
N ASP A 31 7.25 5.22 15.36
CA ASP A 31 7.58 6.61 15.02
C ASP A 31 8.96 6.72 14.36
N GLU A 32 9.89 5.84 14.72
CA GLU A 32 11.23 5.76 14.14
C GLU A 32 11.52 4.36 13.61
N ILE A 33 12.10 4.29 12.42
CA ILE A 33 12.52 3.03 11.80
C ILE A 33 14.03 2.91 11.95
N LEU A 34 14.47 2.05 12.86
CA LEU A 34 15.88 1.83 13.16
C LEU A 34 16.58 1.04 12.05
N HIS A 35 17.83 1.39 11.77
CA HIS A 35 18.74 0.68 10.86
C HIS A 35 18.23 0.61 9.40
N ARG A 36 17.45 1.59 8.94
CA ARG A 36 16.94 1.68 7.56
C ARG A 36 17.13 3.07 6.92
N ASP A 37 17.96 3.91 7.49
CA ASP A 37 18.13 5.30 7.05
C ASP A 37 18.55 5.39 5.59
N GLU A 38 19.48 4.54 5.14
CA GLU A 38 19.96 4.55 3.75
C GLU A 38 18.85 4.12 2.78
N GLN A 39 18.12 3.03 3.10
CA GLN A 39 17.03 2.56 2.26
C GLN A 39 15.91 3.59 2.19
N ILE A 40 15.55 4.20 3.33
CA ILE A 40 14.53 5.26 3.39
C ILE A 40 14.99 6.46 2.56
N LYS A 41 16.24 6.89 2.67
CA LYS A 41 16.80 7.98 1.85
C LYS A 41 16.76 7.68 0.36
N GLN A 42 17.11 6.46 -0.05
CA GLN A 42 17.04 6.02 -1.44
C GLN A 42 15.61 6.07 -1.98
N ILE A 43 14.66 5.48 -1.25
CA ILE A 43 13.24 5.50 -1.62
C ILE A 43 12.74 6.95 -1.71
N ALA A 44 13.03 7.76 -0.70
CA ALA A 44 12.60 9.15 -0.65
C ALA A 44 13.19 9.97 -1.79
N SER A 45 14.47 9.79 -2.15
CA SER A 45 15.11 10.53 -3.26
C SER A 45 14.48 10.18 -4.62
N ILE A 46 14.11 8.90 -4.84
CA ILE A 46 13.45 8.47 -6.08
C ILE A 46 12.03 9.04 -6.15
N LEU A 47 11.30 9.08 -5.02
CA LEU A 47 9.92 9.55 -4.99
C LEU A 47 9.77 11.07 -4.76
N ALA A 48 10.84 11.79 -4.41
CA ALA A 48 10.79 13.23 -4.14
C ALA A 48 10.18 14.07 -5.27
N PRO A 49 10.41 13.80 -6.59
CA PRO A 49 9.79 14.56 -7.68
C PRO A 49 8.26 14.57 -7.65
N VAL A 50 7.63 13.56 -7.02
CA VAL A 50 6.17 13.49 -6.83
C VAL A 50 5.63 14.73 -6.10
N LEU A 51 6.42 15.36 -5.21
CA LEU A 51 6.03 16.58 -4.50
C LEU A 51 5.84 17.81 -5.43
N ARG A 52 6.38 17.74 -6.65
CA ARG A 52 6.22 18.75 -7.69
C ARG A 52 5.24 18.34 -8.79
N GLY A 53 4.58 17.20 -8.63
CA GLY A 53 3.70 16.64 -9.67
C GLY A 53 4.47 16.02 -10.85
N GLU A 54 5.75 15.73 -10.66
CA GLU A 54 6.59 15.13 -11.69
C GLU A 54 6.55 13.60 -11.58
N LYS A 55 6.56 12.91 -12.72
CA LYS A 55 6.66 11.44 -12.75
C LYS A 55 8.02 10.99 -12.24
N THR A 56 8.03 9.86 -11.56
CA THR A 56 9.25 9.25 -11.03
C THR A 56 9.55 7.94 -11.74
N SER A 57 10.76 7.45 -11.56
CA SER A 57 11.11 6.09 -11.99
C SER A 57 10.36 5.05 -11.17
N ASN A 58 10.03 3.92 -11.80
CA ASN A 58 9.50 2.77 -11.09
C ASN A 58 10.55 2.24 -10.11
N LEU A 59 10.12 1.91 -8.90
CA LEU A 59 10.97 1.42 -7.82
C LEU A 59 10.66 -0.05 -7.52
N PHE A 60 11.67 -0.88 -7.50
CA PHE A 60 11.56 -2.27 -7.11
C PHE A 60 12.31 -2.53 -5.79
N CYS A 61 11.57 -2.80 -4.72
CA CYS A 61 12.10 -3.12 -3.41
C CYS A 61 12.13 -4.63 -3.20
N TYR A 62 13.30 -5.21 -3.05
CA TYR A 62 13.46 -6.65 -2.83
C TYR A 62 14.29 -6.95 -1.58
N GLY A 63 14.18 -8.17 -1.09
CA GLY A 63 14.90 -8.64 0.10
C GLY A 63 14.09 -9.68 0.88
N LYS A 64 14.73 -10.29 1.89
CA LYS A 64 14.11 -11.34 2.73
C LYS A 64 12.88 -10.83 3.47
N THR A 65 11.98 -11.73 3.84
CA THR A 65 10.83 -11.43 4.70
C THR A 65 11.33 -10.89 6.06
N GLY A 66 10.59 -9.94 6.63
CA GLY A 66 10.93 -9.33 7.92
C GLY A 66 12.02 -8.25 7.86
N THR A 67 12.55 -7.90 6.68
CA THR A 67 13.60 -6.86 6.55
C THR A 67 13.08 -5.42 6.55
N GLY A 68 11.79 -5.19 6.81
CA GLY A 68 11.20 -3.85 6.93
C GLY A 68 10.88 -3.16 5.60
N LYS A 69 10.80 -3.87 4.47
CA LYS A 69 10.44 -3.28 3.16
C LYS A 69 9.14 -2.50 3.19
N THR A 70 8.06 -3.17 3.59
CA THR A 70 6.73 -2.58 3.71
C THR A 70 6.73 -1.38 4.63
N LEU A 71 7.38 -1.49 5.79
CA LEU A 71 7.47 -0.43 6.77
C LEU A 71 8.19 0.80 6.21
N SER A 72 9.32 0.62 5.53
CA SER A 72 10.08 1.72 4.91
C SER A 72 9.27 2.46 3.85
N ILE A 73 8.54 1.72 3.00
CA ILE A 73 7.67 2.32 1.98
C ILE A 73 6.51 3.09 2.62
N GLN A 74 5.85 2.52 3.63
CA GLN A 74 4.76 3.18 4.32
C GLN A 74 5.22 4.46 5.02
N TYR A 75 6.38 4.42 5.66
CA TYR A 75 6.97 5.61 6.28
C TYR A 75 7.22 6.72 5.24
N VAL A 76 7.87 6.41 4.12
CA VAL A 76 8.13 7.40 3.07
C VAL A 76 6.82 7.92 2.47
N LYS A 77 5.83 7.04 2.25
CA LYS A 77 4.48 7.43 1.79
C LYS A 77 3.86 8.47 2.72
N ASP A 78 3.86 8.21 4.02
CA ASP A 78 3.23 9.10 5.00
C ASP A 78 3.96 10.44 5.09
N GLU A 79 5.30 10.42 4.98
CA GLU A 79 6.12 11.63 4.92
C GLU A 79 5.88 12.45 3.64
N LEU A 80 5.68 11.82 2.50
CA LEU A 80 5.32 12.49 1.26
C LEU A 80 3.93 13.15 1.37
N LEU A 81 2.93 12.41 1.88
CA LEU A 81 1.57 12.92 2.02
C LEU A 81 1.49 14.13 2.97
N LYS A 82 2.31 14.17 4.02
CA LYS A 82 2.42 15.34 4.91
C LYS A 82 2.97 16.59 4.22
N ARG A 83 3.82 16.41 3.20
CA ARG A 83 4.55 17.49 2.53
C ARG A 83 3.90 18.00 1.25
N VAL A 84 2.97 17.26 0.68
CA VAL A 84 2.25 17.69 -0.50
C VAL A 84 1.46 18.96 -0.21
N LYS A 85 1.72 20.00 -0.99
CA LYS A 85 0.97 21.25 -0.92
C LYS A 85 -0.44 21.05 -1.45
N LYS A 86 -1.44 21.41 -0.67
CA LYS A 86 -2.85 21.31 -1.07
C LYS A 86 -3.18 22.14 -2.30
N ASP A 87 -2.43 23.23 -2.54
CA ASP A 87 -2.63 24.15 -3.65
C ASP A 87 -1.65 23.91 -4.83
N GLY A 88 -1.02 22.73 -4.89
CA GLY A 88 0.00 22.39 -5.89
C GLY A 88 -0.49 22.21 -7.33
N GLY A 89 -1.78 22.44 -7.60
CA GLY A 89 -2.37 22.35 -8.95
C GLY A 89 -2.53 20.92 -9.48
N PHE A 90 -2.28 19.91 -8.65
CA PHE A 90 -2.51 18.49 -8.94
C PHE A 90 -2.85 17.76 -7.63
N LYS A 91 -3.48 16.61 -7.76
CA LYS A 91 -3.83 15.73 -6.64
C LYS A 91 -2.85 14.55 -6.58
N LEU A 92 -2.14 14.41 -5.48
CA LEU A 92 -1.33 13.22 -5.23
C LEU A 92 -2.17 12.14 -4.56
N ARG A 93 -2.15 10.94 -5.14
CA ARG A 93 -2.72 9.73 -4.57
C ARG A 93 -1.63 8.67 -4.46
N ILE A 94 -1.50 8.05 -3.29
CA ILE A 94 -0.59 6.93 -3.08
C ILE A 94 -1.43 5.75 -2.59
N GLU A 95 -1.68 4.81 -3.49
CA GLU A 95 -2.55 3.66 -3.23
C GLU A 95 -1.69 2.43 -2.94
N TYR A 96 -1.93 1.82 -1.79
CA TYR A 96 -1.25 0.60 -1.35
C TYR A 96 -2.15 -0.62 -1.54
N LEU A 97 -1.60 -1.66 -2.16
CA LEU A 97 -2.26 -2.94 -2.36
C LEU A 97 -1.33 -4.08 -1.93
N ASN A 98 -1.76 -4.90 -0.97
CA ASN A 98 -1.07 -6.14 -0.64
C ASN A 98 -1.59 -7.28 -1.52
N CYS A 99 -0.72 -7.78 -2.40
CA CYS A 99 -1.05 -8.81 -3.39
C CYS A 99 -1.13 -10.23 -2.81
N LYS A 100 -0.78 -10.43 -1.55
CA LYS A 100 -0.90 -11.73 -0.86
C LYS A 100 -2.26 -11.99 -0.27
N LEU A 101 -3.06 -10.95 -0.02
CA LEU A 101 -4.38 -11.10 0.55
C LEU A 101 -5.26 -11.93 -0.39
N LYS A 102 -5.72 -13.08 0.11
CA LYS A 102 -6.63 -13.99 -0.61
C LYS A 102 -7.85 -13.22 -1.10
N LYS A 103 -8.22 -13.40 -2.35
CA LYS A 103 -9.31 -12.76 -3.11
C LYS A 103 -8.97 -11.43 -3.80
N VAL A 104 -7.85 -10.76 -3.51
CA VAL A 104 -7.52 -9.46 -4.12
C VAL A 104 -6.64 -9.65 -5.36
N ALA A 105 -5.72 -10.60 -5.38
CA ALA A 105 -4.66 -10.66 -6.38
C ALA A 105 -4.54 -12.02 -7.11
N ASP A 106 -5.62 -12.76 -7.24
CA ASP A 106 -5.59 -14.04 -7.95
C ASP A 106 -5.68 -13.90 -9.49
N THR A 107 -6.11 -12.75 -9.99
CA THR A 107 -6.20 -12.43 -11.42
C THR A 107 -5.95 -10.95 -11.67
N GLU A 108 -5.53 -10.58 -12.88
CA GLU A 108 -5.40 -9.18 -13.33
C GLU A 108 -6.67 -8.38 -13.09
N TYR A 109 -7.81 -8.98 -13.45
CA TYR A 109 -9.13 -8.40 -13.22
C TYR A 109 -9.31 -7.92 -11.78
N ARG A 110 -9.01 -8.79 -10.80
CA ARG A 110 -9.24 -8.49 -9.38
C ARG A 110 -8.31 -7.40 -8.86
N ILE A 111 -7.07 -7.39 -9.31
CA ILE A 111 -6.12 -6.32 -8.94
C ILE A 111 -6.62 -4.98 -9.46
N LEU A 112 -6.97 -4.93 -10.74
CA LEU A 112 -7.50 -3.70 -11.35
C LEU A 112 -8.80 -3.26 -10.70
N ALA A 113 -9.72 -4.19 -10.44
CA ALA A 113 -10.97 -3.89 -9.76
C ALA A 113 -10.75 -3.30 -8.36
N GLU A 114 -9.78 -3.81 -7.61
CA GLU A 114 -9.44 -3.27 -6.30
C GLU A 114 -8.76 -1.89 -6.40
N LEU A 115 -7.90 -1.69 -7.40
CA LEU A 115 -7.30 -0.38 -7.67
C LEU A 115 -8.38 0.64 -8.07
N ILE A 116 -9.29 0.28 -8.96
CA ILE A 116 -10.45 1.12 -9.35
C ILE A 116 -11.25 1.54 -8.12
N LYS A 117 -11.57 0.58 -7.25
CA LYS A 117 -12.31 0.84 -6.02
C LYS A 117 -11.55 1.79 -5.08
N LYS A 118 -10.25 1.59 -4.90
CA LYS A 118 -9.39 2.50 -4.11
C LYS A 118 -9.36 3.91 -4.70
N LEU A 119 -9.40 4.02 -6.02
CA LEU A 119 -9.47 5.29 -6.73
C LEU A 119 -10.88 5.92 -6.71
N GLY A 120 -11.86 5.29 -6.06
CA GLY A 120 -13.23 5.80 -5.92
C GLY A 120 -14.16 5.44 -7.07
N GLY A 121 -13.73 4.55 -7.97
CA GLY A 121 -14.58 4.00 -9.02
C GLY A 121 -15.34 2.77 -8.56
N GLU A 122 -16.37 2.44 -9.33
CA GLU A 122 -17.18 1.23 -9.12
C GLU A 122 -17.04 0.29 -10.31
N ILE A 123 -16.88 -0.99 -10.01
CA ILE A 123 -16.82 -2.06 -11.00
C ILE A 123 -17.37 -3.34 -10.39
N PRO A 124 -18.12 -4.16 -11.16
CA PRO A 124 -18.55 -5.47 -10.69
C PRO A 124 -17.34 -6.34 -10.29
N ALA A 125 -17.51 -7.17 -9.29
CA ALA A 125 -16.44 -8.07 -8.82
C ALA A 125 -16.04 -9.13 -9.87
N THR A 126 -16.92 -9.42 -10.83
CA THR A 126 -16.72 -10.38 -11.93
C THR A 126 -17.66 -10.03 -13.10
N GLY A 127 -17.40 -10.60 -14.27
CA GLY A 127 -18.34 -10.60 -15.40
C GLY A 127 -17.99 -9.65 -16.55
N LEU A 128 -17.03 -8.75 -16.39
CA LEU A 128 -16.55 -7.92 -17.50
C LEU A 128 -15.29 -8.55 -18.12
N PRO A 129 -15.04 -8.33 -19.42
CA PRO A 129 -13.73 -8.61 -20.02
C PRO A 129 -12.63 -7.82 -19.33
N THR A 130 -11.45 -8.41 -19.19
CA THR A 130 -10.29 -7.74 -18.54
C THR A 130 -9.91 -6.44 -19.25
N GLU A 131 -10.04 -6.37 -20.57
CA GLU A 131 -9.83 -5.15 -21.35
C GLU A 131 -10.75 -4.00 -20.95
N SER A 132 -12.02 -4.29 -20.68
CA SER A 132 -12.98 -3.30 -20.20
C SER A 132 -12.59 -2.75 -18.81
N VAL A 133 -12.02 -3.59 -17.97
CA VAL A 133 -11.51 -3.18 -16.66
C VAL A 133 -10.28 -2.28 -16.80
N TYR A 134 -9.36 -2.60 -17.72
CA TYR A 134 -8.23 -1.73 -18.05
C TYR A 134 -8.71 -0.36 -18.56
N SER A 135 -9.65 -0.34 -19.50
CA SER A 135 -10.21 0.91 -20.04
C SER A 135 -10.82 1.77 -18.92
N LYS A 136 -11.57 1.15 -18.03
CA LYS A 136 -12.17 1.85 -16.88
C LYS A 136 -11.11 2.37 -15.90
N PHE A 137 -10.04 1.62 -15.68
CA PHE A 137 -8.93 2.05 -14.84
C PHE A 137 -8.24 3.29 -15.44
N ILE A 138 -7.94 3.28 -16.74
CA ILE A 138 -7.35 4.41 -17.45
C ILE A 138 -8.27 5.62 -17.39
N GLU A 139 -9.58 5.46 -17.66
CA GLU A 139 -10.57 6.53 -17.57
C GLU A 139 -10.53 7.24 -16.19
N ILE A 140 -10.40 6.46 -15.10
CA ILE A 140 -10.33 7.02 -13.74
C ILE A 140 -8.99 7.73 -13.50
N VAL A 141 -7.89 7.15 -13.99
CA VAL A 141 -6.56 7.77 -13.86
C VAL A 141 -6.51 9.11 -14.59
N ASP A 142 -7.14 9.21 -15.75
CA ASP A 142 -7.14 10.41 -16.61
C ASP A 142 -8.27 11.40 -16.29
N SER A 143 -9.19 11.05 -15.39
CA SER A 143 -10.39 11.87 -15.11
C SER A 143 -10.09 13.23 -14.49
N GLU A 144 -8.98 13.36 -13.78
CA GLU A 144 -8.58 14.60 -13.11
C GLU A 144 -7.03 14.77 -13.20
N LYS A 145 -6.57 16.01 -13.01
CA LYS A 145 -5.12 16.28 -12.96
C LYS A 145 -4.53 15.72 -11.67
N GLN A 146 -4.13 14.47 -11.71
CA GLN A 146 -3.62 13.71 -10.57
C GLN A 146 -2.32 13.00 -10.90
N LEU A 147 -1.53 12.74 -9.87
CA LEU A 147 -0.39 11.86 -9.91
C LEU A 147 -0.66 10.68 -8.99
N ILE A 148 -0.59 9.48 -9.54
CA ILE A 148 -0.89 8.25 -8.79
C ILE A 148 0.39 7.46 -8.62
N VAL A 149 0.72 7.12 -7.38
CA VAL A 149 1.78 6.18 -7.02
C VAL A 149 1.11 4.89 -6.55
N LEU A 150 1.33 3.80 -7.26
CA LEU A 150 0.83 2.49 -6.89
C LEU A 150 1.91 1.72 -6.12
N VAL A 151 1.60 1.30 -4.92
CA VAL A 151 2.45 0.44 -4.10
C VAL A 151 1.88 -0.97 -4.10
N LEU A 152 2.55 -1.89 -4.81
CA LEU A 152 2.17 -3.30 -4.90
C LEU A 152 3.09 -4.12 -3.99
N ASP A 153 2.60 -4.49 -2.82
CA ASP A 153 3.35 -5.29 -1.86
C ASP A 153 3.12 -6.79 -2.07
N GLU A 154 4.12 -7.62 -1.77
CA GLU A 154 4.10 -9.08 -1.99
C GLU A 154 3.77 -9.47 -3.45
N ILE A 155 4.22 -8.67 -4.41
CA ILE A 155 3.90 -8.80 -5.84
C ILE A 155 4.41 -10.12 -6.44
N ASP A 156 5.43 -10.73 -5.86
CA ASP A 156 5.97 -12.03 -6.26
C ASP A 156 4.92 -13.16 -6.22
N GLN A 157 3.94 -13.07 -5.33
CA GLN A 157 2.82 -14.02 -5.25
C GLN A 157 1.87 -13.88 -6.45
N THR A 158 1.73 -12.67 -6.95
CA THR A 158 0.88 -12.33 -8.08
C THR A 158 1.53 -12.71 -9.41
N VAL A 159 2.78 -12.33 -9.63
CA VAL A 159 3.53 -12.60 -10.87
C VAL A 159 3.63 -14.10 -11.18
N LYS A 160 3.63 -14.95 -10.14
CA LYS A 160 3.60 -16.41 -10.34
C LYS A 160 2.27 -16.94 -10.92
N LYS A 161 1.19 -16.16 -10.78
CA LYS A 161 -0.19 -16.57 -11.17
C LYS A 161 -0.71 -15.83 -12.40
N ILE A 162 -0.21 -14.62 -12.63
CA ILE A 162 -0.66 -13.69 -13.65
C ILE A 162 0.44 -13.53 -14.70
N SER A 163 0.07 -13.19 -15.93
CA SER A 163 1.01 -12.89 -17.00
C SER A 163 2.00 -11.78 -16.64
N SER A 164 3.23 -11.88 -17.15
CA SER A 164 4.23 -10.80 -17.08
C SER A 164 3.74 -9.50 -17.75
N ASP A 165 2.79 -9.62 -18.68
CA ASP A 165 2.22 -8.50 -19.43
C ASP A 165 1.47 -7.51 -18.51
N PHE A 166 0.93 -8.00 -17.40
CA PHE A 166 0.28 -7.16 -16.42
C PHE A 166 1.21 -6.08 -15.86
N LEU A 167 2.41 -6.47 -15.38
CA LEU A 167 3.38 -5.49 -14.88
C LEU A 167 3.90 -4.59 -15.98
N TYR A 168 4.13 -5.15 -17.16
CA TYR A 168 4.52 -4.39 -18.33
C TYR A 168 3.50 -3.31 -18.67
N ASN A 169 2.21 -3.67 -18.71
CA ASN A 169 1.13 -2.72 -18.97
C ASN A 169 1.04 -1.65 -17.88
N LEU A 170 1.06 -2.03 -16.58
CA LEU A 170 1.00 -1.06 -15.48
C LEU A 170 2.18 -0.08 -15.48
N THR A 171 3.39 -0.53 -15.80
CA THR A 171 4.58 0.33 -15.80
C THR A 171 4.64 1.28 -17.00
N ARG A 172 3.81 1.06 -18.02
CA ARG A 172 3.71 1.88 -19.23
C ARG A 172 2.49 2.79 -19.28
N LEU A 173 1.61 2.74 -18.27
CA LEU A 173 0.54 3.71 -18.12
C LEU A 173 1.17 5.08 -17.83
N ASN A 174 1.18 5.92 -18.85
CA ASN A 174 1.79 7.27 -18.83
C ASN A 174 0.73 8.34 -18.95
#